data_d34f56911151d3891549f5f584d8b70c
#
_entry.id   d34f56911151d3891549f5f584d8b70c
#
_cell.length_a   1.000
_cell.length_b   1.000
_cell.length_c   1.000
_cell.angle_alpha   90.00
_cell.angle_beta   90.00
_cell.angle_gamma   90.00
#
_symmetry.space_group_name_H-M   'P 1'
#
loop_
_entity.id
_entity.type
_entity.pdbx_description
1 polymer ?
#
loop_
_entity_poly.entity_id
_entity_poly.type
_entity_poly.pdbx_seq_one_letter_code
_entity_poly.pdbx_strand_id
1 'polypeptide(L)'
;MNIKQAAEQSGVSARNIRYYEQAGLLTPARNPENEYRIYSQADVRALKLIRMLRTLDMPVEEIGTVLSGTLSLAEAAERQRQRLEAEQQKLAMAAAFCTELAVGDRTAAELDVDSCLERMD
;
A
#
# COMPACT_ATOMS: atom_id res chain seq x y z
N MET A 1 18.10 3.89 19.45
CA MET A 1 18.66 4.67 18.33
C MET A 1 17.75 5.83 17.96
N ASN A 2 18.27 6.84 17.28
CA ASN A 2 17.48 7.97 16.81
C ASN A 2 16.76 7.61 15.48
N ILE A 3 15.91 8.55 15.00
CA ILE A 3 15.13 8.32 13.79
C ILE A 3 16.02 8.14 12.55
N LYS A 4 17.13 8.83 12.45
CA LYS A 4 18.05 8.69 11.33
C LYS A 4 18.63 7.29 11.26
N GLN A 5 19.05 6.75 12.40
CA GLN A 5 19.57 5.39 12.50
C GLN A 5 18.48 4.36 12.20
N ALA A 6 17.26 4.57 12.70
CA ALA A 6 16.13 3.70 12.40
C ALA A 6 15.79 3.69 10.91
N ALA A 7 15.84 4.86 10.28
CA ALA A 7 15.62 4.98 8.84
C ALA A 7 16.67 4.22 8.03
N GLU A 8 17.94 4.37 8.40
CA GLU A 8 19.04 3.66 7.73
C GLU A 8 18.92 2.15 7.87
N GLN A 9 18.57 1.66 9.06
CA GLN A 9 18.48 0.23 9.32
C GLN A 9 17.21 -0.41 8.71
N SER A 10 16.10 0.31 8.71
CA SER A 10 14.82 -0.22 8.23
C SER A 10 14.62 -0.07 6.72
N GLY A 11 15.28 0.90 6.11
CA GLY A 11 15.03 1.30 4.74
C GLY A 11 13.75 2.12 4.57
N VAL A 12 13.18 2.62 5.68
CA VAL A 12 12.00 3.48 5.68
C VAL A 12 12.47 4.91 5.97
N SER A 13 12.03 5.89 5.18
CA SER A 13 12.44 7.28 5.37
C SER A 13 11.94 7.81 6.72
N ALA A 14 12.66 8.79 7.27
CA ALA A 14 12.25 9.45 8.51
C ALA A 14 10.84 10.03 8.40
N ARG A 15 10.49 10.59 7.24
CA ARG A 15 9.15 11.12 6.97
C ARG A 15 8.08 10.02 7.08
N ASN A 16 8.33 8.85 6.50
CA ASN A 16 7.39 7.73 6.56
C ASN A 16 7.34 7.11 7.95
N ILE A 17 8.45 7.07 8.68
CA ILE A 17 8.45 6.62 10.08
C ILE A 17 7.51 7.50 10.90
N ARG A 18 7.59 8.83 10.76
CA ARG A 18 6.70 9.77 11.46
C ARG A 18 5.24 9.56 11.06
N TYR A 19 4.99 9.31 9.78
CA TYR A 19 3.65 9.01 9.28
C TYR A 19 3.08 7.75 9.93
N TYR A 20 3.87 6.68 10.01
CA TYR A 20 3.42 5.43 10.63
C TYR A 20 3.20 5.57 12.13
N GLU A 21 4.00 6.39 12.82
CA GLU A 21 3.75 6.73 14.21
C GLU A 21 2.40 7.43 14.38
N GLN A 22 2.12 8.43 13.56
CA GLN A 22 0.86 9.17 13.60
C GLN A 22 -0.34 8.26 13.27
N ALA A 23 -0.15 7.30 12.40
CA ALA A 23 -1.18 6.33 12.04
C ALA A 23 -1.37 5.24 13.10
N GLY A 24 -0.55 5.24 14.15
CA GLY A 24 -0.67 4.28 15.26
C GLY A 24 -0.02 2.93 15.03
N LEU A 25 0.80 2.77 13.99
CA LEU A 25 1.47 1.51 13.70
C LEU A 25 2.72 1.29 14.54
N LEU A 26 3.27 2.36 15.11
CA LEU A 26 4.53 2.35 15.81
C LEU A 26 4.45 3.30 17.00
N THR A 27 4.91 2.84 18.16
CA THR A 27 4.93 3.66 19.39
C THR A 27 6.31 3.54 20.04
N PRO A 28 7.32 4.28 19.52
CA PRO A 28 8.66 4.19 20.09
C PRO A 28 8.71 4.78 21.48
N ALA A 29 9.64 4.28 22.31
CA ALA A 29 9.90 4.84 23.62
C ALA A 29 10.45 6.26 23.49
N ARG A 30 10.33 7.05 24.56
CA ARG A 30 10.89 8.40 24.63
C ARG A 30 11.91 8.48 25.75
N ASN A 31 12.97 9.24 25.51
CA ASN A 31 13.96 9.53 26.53
C ASN A 31 13.30 10.41 27.59
N PRO A 32 13.27 10.01 28.89
CA PRO A 32 12.60 10.79 29.91
C PRO A 32 13.26 12.15 30.19
N GLU A 33 14.54 12.35 29.81
CA GLU A 33 15.25 13.61 30.05
C GLU A 33 14.94 14.67 28.99
N ASN A 34 14.76 14.29 27.71
CA ASN A 34 14.62 15.25 26.61
C ASN A 34 13.43 14.99 25.69
N GLU A 35 12.60 14.01 26.00
CA GLU A 35 11.41 13.65 25.20
C GLU A 35 11.72 13.17 23.78
N TYR A 36 12.98 12.98 23.39
CA TYR A 36 13.34 12.47 22.08
C TYR A 36 12.99 10.99 21.97
N ARG A 37 12.57 10.59 20.78
CA ARG A 37 12.21 9.21 20.50
C ARG A 37 13.43 8.30 20.49
N ILE A 38 13.26 7.12 21.08
CA ILE A 38 14.28 6.07 21.11
C ILE A 38 13.70 4.87 20.38
N TYR A 39 14.29 4.53 19.23
CA TYR A 39 13.86 3.38 18.44
C TYR A 39 14.61 2.12 18.85
N SER A 40 13.89 1.01 19.00
CA SER A 40 14.45 -0.28 19.35
C SER A 40 14.66 -1.15 18.11
N GLN A 41 15.33 -2.29 18.27
CA GLN A 41 15.42 -3.29 17.21
C GLN A 41 14.05 -3.87 16.85
N ALA A 42 13.15 -3.98 17.83
CA ALA A 42 11.78 -4.38 17.56
C ALA A 42 11.06 -3.36 16.67
N ASP A 43 11.29 -2.06 16.89
CA ASP A 43 10.75 -1.00 16.05
C ASP A 43 11.29 -1.11 14.63
N VAL A 44 12.58 -1.36 14.47
CA VAL A 44 13.19 -1.55 13.14
C VAL A 44 12.57 -2.74 12.42
N ARG A 45 12.36 -3.85 13.12
CA ARG A 45 11.70 -5.03 12.54
C ARG A 45 10.27 -4.72 12.12
N ALA A 46 9.53 -4.00 12.94
CA ALA A 46 8.16 -3.56 12.60
C ALA A 46 8.16 -2.67 11.35
N LEU A 47 9.11 -1.74 11.25
CA LEU A 47 9.25 -0.89 10.08
C LEU A 47 9.57 -1.69 8.81
N LYS A 48 10.42 -2.70 8.92
CA LYS A 48 10.73 -3.59 7.80
C LYS A 48 9.48 -4.38 7.36
N LEU A 49 8.69 -4.85 8.31
CA LEU A 49 7.43 -5.53 8.01
C LEU A 49 6.44 -4.59 7.32
N ILE A 50 6.29 -3.37 7.83
CA ILE A 50 5.44 -2.36 7.20
C ILE A 50 5.90 -2.12 5.76
N ARG A 51 7.20 -1.93 5.56
CA ARG A 51 7.78 -1.72 4.24
C ARG A 51 7.46 -2.87 3.29
N MET A 52 7.61 -4.10 3.76
CA MET A 52 7.31 -5.30 2.97
C MET A 52 5.84 -5.35 2.56
N LEU A 53 4.94 -5.14 3.51
CA LEU A 53 3.49 -5.18 3.25
C LEU A 53 3.03 -4.02 2.36
N ARG A 54 3.64 -2.84 2.50
CA ARG A 54 3.37 -1.71 1.61
C ARG A 54 3.85 -1.97 0.19
N THR A 55 4.93 -2.71 0.03
CA THR A 55 5.39 -3.13 -1.30
C THR A 55 4.35 -4.01 -2.02
N LEU A 56 3.53 -4.72 -1.24
CA LEU A 56 2.41 -5.51 -1.76
C LEU A 56 1.12 -4.68 -1.91
N ASP A 57 1.21 -3.36 -1.73
CA ASP A 57 0.08 -2.41 -1.77
C ASP A 57 -0.98 -2.65 -0.69
N MET A 58 -0.62 -3.33 0.40
CA MET A 58 -1.55 -3.51 1.51
C MET A 58 -1.85 -2.16 2.16
N PRO A 59 -3.14 -1.84 2.43
CA PRO A 59 -3.50 -0.57 3.07
C PRO A 59 -2.88 -0.42 4.46
N VAL A 60 -2.47 0.80 4.80
CA VAL A 60 -1.84 1.11 6.10
C VAL A 60 -2.71 0.68 7.27
N GLU A 61 -4.02 0.90 7.19
CA GLU A 61 -4.97 0.50 8.25
C GLU A 61 -4.95 -1.00 8.49
N GLU A 62 -4.91 -1.80 7.43
CA GLU A 62 -4.86 -3.25 7.52
C GLU A 62 -3.52 -3.72 8.09
N ILE A 63 -2.42 -3.08 7.70
CA ILE A 63 -1.11 -3.35 8.30
C ILE A 63 -1.16 -3.11 9.81
N GLY A 64 -1.82 -2.04 10.24
CA GLY A 64 -2.01 -1.76 11.67
C GLY A 64 -2.73 -2.89 12.39
N THR A 65 -3.77 -3.47 11.80
CA THR A 65 -4.50 -4.59 12.40
C THR A 65 -3.66 -5.88 12.43
N VAL A 66 -2.77 -6.07 11.47
CA VAL A 66 -1.81 -7.19 11.47
C VAL A 66 -0.80 -7.01 12.60
N LEU A 67 -0.24 -5.81 12.74
CA LEU A 67 0.74 -5.51 13.79
C LEU A 67 0.15 -5.65 15.19
N SER A 68 -1.10 -5.26 15.38
CA SER A 68 -1.79 -5.39 16.67
C SER A 68 -2.23 -6.82 16.98
N GLY A 69 -2.14 -7.74 16.03
CA GLY A 69 -2.55 -9.13 16.18
C GLY A 69 -4.06 -9.35 16.03
N THR A 70 -4.82 -8.31 15.69
CA THR A 70 -6.28 -8.41 15.50
C THR A 70 -6.63 -9.20 14.24
N LEU A 71 -5.84 -9.05 13.19
CA LEU A 71 -5.98 -9.77 11.93
C LEU A 71 -4.73 -10.60 11.69
N SER A 72 -4.90 -11.87 11.34
CA SER A 72 -3.75 -12.72 11.04
C SER A 72 -3.07 -12.28 9.74
N LEU A 73 -1.77 -12.52 9.65
CA LEU A 73 -1.02 -12.24 8.42
C LEU A 73 -1.59 -13.04 7.24
N ALA A 74 -1.99 -14.30 7.48
CA ALA A 74 -2.57 -15.14 6.44
C ALA A 74 -3.87 -14.56 5.88
N GLU A 75 -4.76 -14.08 6.75
CA GLU A 75 -6.01 -13.46 6.32
C GLU A 75 -5.77 -12.14 5.58
N ALA A 76 -4.85 -11.32 6.08
CA ALA A 76 -4.50 -10.06 5.42
C ALA A 76 -3.91 -10.32 4.03
N ALA A 77 -3.00 -11.28 3.92
CA ALA A 77 -2.38 -11.66 2.65
C ALA A 77 -3.42 -12.19 1.65
N GLU A 78 -4.38 -13.00 2.11
CA GLU A 78 -5.43 -13.53 1.25
C GLU A 78 -6.35 -12.42 0.74
N ARG A 79 -6.73 -11.48 1.60
CA ARG A 79 -7.52 -10.31 1.19
C ARG A 79 -6.78 -9.48 0.15
N GLN A 80 -5.49 -9.26 0.37
CA GLN A 80 -4.67 -8.49 -0.56
C GLN A 80 -4.49 -9.21 -1.89
N ARG A 81 -4.33 -10.53 -1.87
CA ARG A 81 -4.27 -11.33 -3.09
C ARG A 81 -5.53 -11.16 -3.94
N GLN A 82 -6.71 -11.22 -3.29
CA GLN A 82 -7.99 -11.04 -3.97
C GLN A 82 -8.12 -9.66 -4.60
N ARG A 83 -7.68 -8.61 -3.87
CA ARG A 83 -7.69 -7.24 -4.40
C ARG A 83 -6.79 -7.10 -5.63
N LEU A 84 -5.59 -7.70 -5.56
CA LEU A 84 -4.64 -7.66 -6.68
C LEU A 84 -5.15 -8.41 -7.89
N GLU A 85 -5.80 -9.56 -7.71
CA GLU A 85 -6.42 -10.29 -8.80
C GLU A 85 -7.56 -9.51 -9.45
N ALA A 86 -8.40 -8.86 -8.65
CA ALA A 86 -9.48 -8.02 -9.17
C ALA A 86 -8.91 -6.84 -9.97
N GLU A 87 -7.84 -6.20 -9.47
CA GLU A 87 -7.17 -5.12 -10.17
C GLU A 87 -6.53 -5.60 -11.47
N GLN A 88 -5.91 -6.76 -11.46
CA GLN A 88 -5.33 -7.37 -12.65
C GLN A 88 -6.38 -7.62 -13.73
N GLN A 89 -7.56 -8.14 -13.36
CA GLN A 89 -8.66 -8.36 -14.29
C GLN A 89 -9.18 -7.05 -14.86
N LYS A 90 -9.30 -6.03 -14.02
CA LYS A 90 -9.73 -4.69 -14.44
C LYS A 90 -8.76 -4.09 -15.45
N LEU A 91 -7.45 -4.19 -15.17
CA LEU A 91 -6.42 -3.71 -16.08
C LEU A 91 -6.43 -4.48 -17.41
N ALA A 92 -6.62 -5.79 -17.36
CA ALA A 92 -6.71 -6.62 -18.56
C ALA A 92 -7.90 -6.22 -19.43
N MET A 93 -9.06 -5.96 -18.83
CA MET A 93 -10.24 -5.48 -19.55
C MET A 93 -9.99 -4.12 -20.19
N ALA A 94 -9.38 -3.19 -19.43
CA ALA A 94 -9.07 -1.86 -19.94
C ALA A 94 -8.11 -1.93 -21.13
N ALA A 95 -7.08 -2.77 -21.02
CA ALA A 95 -6.10 -2.96 -22.10
C ALA A 95 -6.76 -3.55 -23.36
N ALA A 96 -7.63 -4.54 -23.19
CA ALA A 96 -8.37 -5.14 -24.30
C ALA A 96 -9.27 -4.12 -24.98
N PHE A 97 -9.94 -3.27 -24.21
CA PHE A 97 -10.78 -2.21 -24.76
C PHE A 97 -9.96 -1.19 -25.56
N CYS A 98 -8.79 -0.80 -25.02
CA CYS A 98 -7.87 0.06 -25.75
C CYS A 98 -7.42 -0.55 -27.07
N THR A 99 -7.19 -1.86 -27.10
CA THR A 99 -6.82 -2.57 -28.33
C THR A 99 -7.93 -2.47 -29.36
N GLU A 100 -9.20 -2.64 -28.95
CA GLU A 100 -10.34 -2.47 -29.86
C GLU A 100 -10.44 -1.04 -30.39
N LEU A 101 -10.25 -0.04 -29.53
CA LEU A 101 -10.30 1.36 -29.93
C LEU A 101 -9.15 1.75 -30.86
N ALA A 102 -8.01 1.07 -30.74
CA ALA A 102 -6.83 1.34 -31.57
C ALA A 102 -6.97 0.79 -33.01
N VAL A 103 -7.94 -0.10 -33.24
CA VAL A 103 -8.17 -0.67 -34.58
C VAL A 103 -9.06 0.26 -35.40
N GLY A 104 -8.59 0.64 -36.59
CA GLY A 104 -9.33 1.51 -37.52
C GLY A 104 -9.00 2.98 -37.31
N ASP A 105 -9.58 3.82 -38.17
CA ASP A 105 -9.32 5.26 -38.24
C ASP A 105 -10.50 6.09 -37.72
N ARG A 106 -11.29 5.54 -36.79
CA ARG A 106 -12.43 6.26 -36.24
C ARG A 106 -12.00 7.45 -35.42
N THR A 107 -12.66 8.58 -35.63
CA THR A 107 -12.50 9.74 -34.76
C THR A 107 -13.41 9.61 -33.53
N ALA A 108 -13.16 10.40 -32.52
CA ALA A 108 -13.99 10.42 -31.31
C ALA A 108 -15.48 10.69 -31.64
N ALA A 109 -15.75 11.54 -32.64
CA ALA A 109 -17.11 11.87 -33.05
C ALA A 109 -17.86 10.69 -33.67
N GLU A 110 -17.14 9.73 -34.25
CA GLU A 110 -17.73 8.58 -34.92
C GLU A 110 -17.99 7.40 -33.95
N LEU A 111 -17.47 7.48 -32.74
CA LEU A 111 -17.56 6.41 -31.76
C LEU A 111 -18.95 6.36 -31.11
N ASP A 112 -19.54 5.16 -31.03
CA ASP A 112 -20.77 4.92 -30.26
C ASP A 112 -20.40 4.75 -28.78
N VAL A 113 -20.35 5.88 -28.07
CA VAL A 113 -19.92 5.95 -26.68
C VAL A 113 -20.87 5.18 -25.76
N ASP A 114 -22.17 5.29 -25.99
CA ASP A 114 -23.16 4.61 -25.15
C ASP A 114 -23.03 3.09 -25.21
N SER A 115 -22.81 2.55 -26.39
CA SER A 115 -22.56 1.12 -26.57
C SER A 115 -21.28 0.68 -25.85
N CYS A 116 -20.22 1.48 -25.92
CA CYS A 116 -18.97 1.23 -25.19
C CYS A 116 -19.19 1.21 -23.68
N LEU A 117 -19.92 2.19 -23.16
CA LEU A 117 -20.20 2.28 -21.72
C LEU A 117 -21.04 1.09 -21.23
N GLU A 118 -22.01 0.64 -22.01
CA GLU A 118 -22.80 -0.55 -21.67
C GLU A 118 -21.93 -1.80 -21.53
N ARG A 119 -20.93 -1.96 -22.39
CA ARG A 119 -20.03 -3.10 -22.35
C ARG A 119 -19.05 -3.04 -21.16
N MET A 120 -18.83 -1.87 -20.59
CA MET A 120 -17.91 -1.67 -19.46
C MET A 120 -18.60 -1.86 -18.10
N ASP A 121 -19.92 -1.80 -18.04
CA ASP A 121 -20.71 -1.93 -16.79
C ASP A 121 -20.87 -3.38 -16.33
#